data_076c6d944c85583d1a41b49c3b62fb6f
#
_entry.id   076c6d944c85583d1a41b49c3b62fb6f
#
_cell.length_a   1.000
_cell.length_b   1.000
_cell.length_c   1.000
_cell.angle_alpha   90.00
_cell.angle_beta   90.00
_cell.angle_gamma   90.00
#
_symmetry.space_group_name_H-M   'P 1'
#
loop_
_entity.id
_entity.type
_entity.pdbx_description
1 polymer ?
#
loop_
_entity_poly.entity_id
_entity_poly.type
_entity_poly.pdbx_seq_one_letter_code
_entity_poly.pdbx_strand_id
1 'polypeptide(L)'
;MGTLRFFNLQPLMETYGCRYLFETGTGIGDGVKFASYYHFERIWSVEIHPDIAATARERFEGDDRIRILNETSEQALANVLPGVDPGKPILFWLDAHFPGADFGLATYKDEPDMDRRLPLQRELELIARLRRPCRDVILIDDLRIYEDGPFEQGAMPDFAQTLPPHLRNIDFVLRRPWSETHDLQRFHQHTGYLVLAPRRAER
;
A
#
# COMPACT_ATOMS: atom_id res chain seq x y z
N MET A 1 -9.90 11.04 2.85
CA MET A 1 -8.92 9.97 3.17
C MET A 1 -9.44 8.69 2.55
N GLY A 2 -8.61 7.99 1.82
CA GLY A 2 -8.91 6.67 1.30
C GLY A 2 -9.01 5.63 2.41
N THR A 3 -9.43 4.45 2.09
CA THR A 3 -9.55 3.38 3.09
C THR A 3 -9.60 2.02 2.42
N LEU A 4 -8.88 1.05 2.99
CA LEU A 4 -8.95 -0.35 2.57
C LEU A 4 -10.39 -0.92 2.61
N ARG A 5 -11.27 -0.33 3.44
CA ARG A 5 -12.70 -0.71 3.54
C ARG A 5 -13.51 -0.46 2.27
N PHE A 6 -12.99 0.31 1.33
CA PHE A 6 -13.59 0.47 0.01
C PHE A 6 -13.67 -0.86 -0.74
N PHE A 7 -12.71 -1.75 -0.51
CA PHE A 7 -12.60 -3.03 -1.20
C PHE A 7 -13.26 -4.16 -0.44
N ASN A 8 -14.02 -5.01 -1.14
CA ASN A 8 -14.36 -6.32 -0.61
C ASN A 8 -13.16 -7.24 -0.86
N LEU A 9 -12.44 -7.62 0.20
CA LEU A 9 -11.22 -8.41 0.08
C LEU A 9 -11.48 -9.87 -0.23
N GLN A 10 -12.66 -10.42 0.13
CA GLN A 10 -12.96 -11.83 -0.06
C GLN A 10 -12.86 -12.29 -1.53
N PRO A 11 -13.50 -11.61 -2.52
CA PRO A 11 -13.34 -11.97 -3.92
C PRO A 11 -11.91 -11.87 -4.43
N LEU A 12 -11.12 -10.90 -3.94
CA LEU A 12 -9.71 -10.77 -4.32
C LEU A 12 -8.90 -11.96 -3.79
N MET A 13 -9.10 -12.32 -2.51
CA MET A 13 -8.46 -13.46 -1.88
C MET A 13 -8.76 -14.76 -2.61
N GLU A 14 -10.05 -15.02 -2.91
CA GLU A 14 -10.49 -16.25 -3.60
C GLU A 14 -10.00 -16.31 -5.04
N THR A 15 -10.09 -15.18 -5.75
CA THR A 15 -9.74 -15.10 -7.17
C THR A 15 -8.26 -15.29 -7.44
N TYR A 16 -7.41 -14.69 -6.59
CA TYR A 16 -5.96 -14.66 -6.78
C TYR A 16 -5.22 -15.56 -5.79
N GLY A 17 -5.94 -16.18 -4.85
CA GLY A 17 -5.35 -17.06 -3.85
C GLY A 17 -4.54 -16.32 -2.79
N CYS A 18 -4.84 -15.04 -2.52
CA CYS A 18 -4.09 -14.24 -1.55
C CYS A 18 -4.27 -14.81 -0.14
N ARG A 19 -3.15 -15.21 0.47
CA ARG A 19 -3.11 -15.78 1.82
C ARG A 19 -2.57 -14.81 2.85
N TYR A 20 -1.89 -13.78 2.41
CA TYR A 20 -1.23 -12.80 3.23
C TYR A 20 -1.69 -11.39 2.86
N LEU A 21 -1.65 -10.49 3.84
CA LEU A 21 -1.79 -9.06 3.61
C LEU A 21 -0.51 -8.36 4.06
N PHE A 22 -0.06 -7.39 3.26
CA PHE A 22 1.02 -6.48 3.62
C PHE A 22 0.55 -5.05 3.41
N GLU A 23 0.51 -4.29 4.51
CA GLU A 23 0.12 -2.88 4.51
C GLU A 23 1.33 -1.99 4.76
N THR A 24 1.45 -0.88 4.01
CA THR A 24 2.36 0.22 4.32
C THR A 24 1.56 1.42 4.78
N GLY A 25 2.03 2.09 5.87
CA GLY A 25 1.27 3.16 6.52
C GLY A 25 0.20 2.63 7.47
N THR A 26 0.62 2.01 8.59
CA THR A 26 -0.31 1.42 9.59
C THR A 26 -1.24 2.46 10.21
N GLY A 27 -0.72 3.67 10.49
CA GLY A 27 -1.41 4.64 11.33
C GLY A 27 -1.89 4.00 12.65
N ILE A 28 -3.11 4.29 13.04
CA ILE A 28 -3.71 3.66 14.23
C ILE A 28 -4.21 2.22 14.01
N GLY A 29 -3.98 1.66 12.82
CA GLY A 29 -4.29 0.27 12.49
C GLY A 29 -5.73 0.01 12.03
N ASP A 30 -6.39 0.97 11.41
CA ASP A 30 -7.77 0.77 10.94
C ASP A 30 -7.84 -0.16 9.72
N GLY A 31 -6.84 -0.13 8.83
CA GLY A 31 -6.69 -1.07 7.71
C GLY A 31 -6.46 -2.48 8.24
N VAL A 32 -5.50 -2.65 9.16
CA VAL A 32 -5.24 -3.94 9.85
C VAL A 32 -6.50 -4.48 10.52
N LYS A 33 -7.24 -3.62 11.25
CA LYS A 33 -8.49 -4.01 11.92
C LYS A 33 -9.51 -4.52 10.92
N PHE A 34 -9.66 -3.84 9.79
CA PHE A 34 -10.57 -4.30 8.74
C PHE A 34 -10.11 -5.63 8.15
N ALA A 35 -8.82 -5.75 7.82
CA ALA A 35 -8.25 -6.97 7.28
C ALA A 35 -8.34 -8.17 8.26
N SER A 36 -8.31 -7.92 9.58
CA SER A 36 -8.41 -8.99 10.59
C SER A 36 -9.74 -9.76 10.58
N TYR A 37 -10.79 -9.20 9.99
CA TYR A 37 -12.05 -9.90 9.78
C TYR A 37 -12.02 -10.94 8.66
N TYR A 38 -10.96 -10.94 7.86
CA TYR A 38 -10.75 -11.91 6.77
C TYR A 38 -9.79 -13.01 7.19
N HIS A 39 -9.79 -14.13 6.46
CA HIS A 39 -8.99 -15.31 6.80
C HIS A 39 -7.56 -15.25 6.23
N PHE A 40 -6.85 -14.13 6.47
CA PHE A 40 -5.42 -14.08 6.18
C PHE A 40 -4.64 -14.95 7.17
N GLU A 41 -3.65 -15.69 6.66
CA GLU A 41 -2.72 -16.49 7.47
C GLU A 41 -1.73 -15.59 8.22
N ARG A 42 -1.39 -14.43 7.63
CA ARG A 42 -0.52 -13.42 8.19
C ARG A 42 -0.90 -12.02 7.68
N ILE A 43 -0.78 -11.05 8.57
CA ILE A 43 -0.92 -9.63 8.25
C ILE A 43 0.33 -8.94 8.76
N TRP A 44 1.09 -8.33 7.84
CA TRP A 44 2.16 -7.40 8.18
C TRP A 44 1.67 -5.98 7.91
N SER A 45 1.99 -5.08 8.82
CA SER A 45 1.74 -3.66 8.62
C SER A 45 2.92 -2.87 9.16
N VAL A 46 3.32 -1.82 8.45
CA VAL A 46 4.52 -1.06 8.78
C VAL A 46 4.20 0.40 9.04
N GLU A 47 4.76 0.92 10.14
CA GLU A 47 4.64 2.31 10.58
C GLU A 47 6.02 2.86 10.92
N ILE A 48 6.35 4.02 10.36
CA ILE A 48 7.65 4.65 10.57
C ILE A 48 7.74 5.33 11.94
N HIS A 49 6.64 5.87 12.46
CA HIS A 49 6.61 6.57 13.74
C HIS A 49 6.51 5.59 14.91
N PRO A 50 7.49 5.58 15.85
CA PRO A 50 7.55 4.57 16.91
C PRO A 50 6.35 4.60 17.85
N ASP A 51 5.84 5.78 18.21
CA ASP A 51 4.72 5.92 19.15
C ASP A 51 3.41 5.44 18.51
N ILE A 52 3.21 5.72 17.21
CA ILE A 52 2.05 5.26 16.45
C ILE A 52 2.13 3.73 16.28
N ALA A 53 3.31 3.21 15.93
CA ALA A 53 3.55 1.78 15.82
C ALA A 53 3.32 1.05 17.15
N ALA A 54 3.71 1.64 18.29
CA ALA A 54 3.48 1.09 19.62
C ALA A 54 1.98 0.99 19.91
N THR A 55 1.24 2.07 19.69
CA THR A 55 -0.22 2.11 19.85
C THR A 55 -0.92 1.05 18.98
N ALA A 56 -0.50 0.90 17.72
CA ALA A 56 -1.04 -0.12 16.84
C ALA A 56 -0.72 -1.54 17.34
N ARG A 57 0.49 -1.79 17.88
CA ARG A 57 0.85 -3.10 18.45
C ARG A 57 -0.04 -3.47 19.62
N GLU A 58 -0.26 -2.55 20.56
CA GLU A 58 -1.15 -2.76 21.71
C GLU A 58 -2.57 -3.12 21.25
N ARG A 59 -3.07 -2.45 20.21
CA ARG A 59 -4.41 -2.70 19.65
C ARG A 59 -4.60 -4.12 19.16
N PHE A 60 -3.54 -4.77 18.68
CA PHE A 60 -3.59 -6.12 18.11
C PHE A 60 -2.87 -7.16 18.96
N GLU A 61 -2.55 -6.83 20.19
CA GLU A 61 -2.01 -7.79 21.15
C GLU A 61 -2.96 -8.99 21.28
N GLY A 62 -2.41 -10.19 21.12
CA GLY A 62 -3.18 -11.45 21.20
C GLY A 62 -3.66 -12.01 19.84
N ASP A 63 -3.48 -11.33 18.73
CA ASP A 63 -3.66 -11.92 17.40
C ASP A 63 -2.30 -12.26 16.76
N ASP A 64 -1.87 -13.50 16.91
CA ASP A 64 -0.58 -13.98 16.42
C ASP A 64 -0.39 -13.87 14.91
N ARG A 65 -1.46 -13.64 14.15
CA ARG A 65 -1.40 -13.42 12.72
C ARG A 65 -0.85 -12.04 12.37
N ILE A 66 -0.99 -11.05 13.26
CA ILE A 66 -0.70 -9.65 13.01
C ILE A 66 0.70 -9.28 13.51
N ARG A 67 1.45 -8.60 12.68
CA ARG A 67 2.78 -8.06 12.99
C ARG A 67 2.87 -6.60 12.58
N ILE A 68 2.95 -5.71 13.57
CA ILE A 68 3.20 -4.28 13.33
C ILE A 68 4.72 -4.03 13.41
N LEU A 69 5.29 -3.60 12.30
CA LEU A 69 6.71 -3.32 12.15
C LEU A 69 6.96 -1.83 12.31
N ASN A 70 8.00 -1.44 13.07
CA ASN A 70 8.39 -0.03 13.19
C ASN A 70 9.69 0.18 12.42
N GLU A 71 9.56 0.47 11.17
CA GLU A 71 10.64 0.69 10.21
C GLU A 71 10.07 1.43 8.98
N THR A 72 10.89 1.78 8.00
CA THR A 72 10.38 2.30 6.74
C THR A 72 9.71 1.19 5.93
N SER A 73 8.80 1.53 5.04
CA SER A 73 8.15 0.55 4.17
C SER A 73 9.14 -0.25 3.32
N GLU A 74 10.19 0.41 2.83
CA GLU A 74 11.26 -0.24 2.07
C GLU A 74 12.03 -1.28 2.90
N GLN A 75 12.38 -0.92 4.15
CA GLN A 75 13.05 -1.85 5.07
C GLN A 75 12.16 -3.05 5.38
N ALA A 76 10.90 -2.81 5.68
CA ALA A 76 9.94 -3.87 5.99
C ALA A 76 9.74 -4.83 4.79
N LEU A 77 9.57 -4.29 3.59
CA LEU A 77 9.47 -5.10 2.38
C LEU A 77 10.74 -5.94 2.16
N ALA A 78 11.93 -5.32 2.31
CA ALA A 78 13.20 -6.00 2.14
C ALA A 78 13.44 -7.10 3.19
N ASN A 79 12.96 -6.90 4.42
CA ASN A 79 13.12 -7.86 5.51
C ASN A 79 12.11 -9.02 5.45
N VAL A 80 10.87 -8.74 5.07
CA VAL A 80 9.77 -9.72 5.11
C VAL A 80 9.69 -10.55 3.84
N LEU A 81 9.71 -9.92 2.65
CA LEU A 81 9.37 -10.61 1.40
C LEU A 81 10.29 -11.77 1.04
N PRO A 82 11.62 -11.75 1.32
CA PRO A 82 12.48 -12.90 1.03
C PRO A 82 12.10 -14.17 1.79
N GLY A 83 11.43 -14.04 2.94
CA GLY A 83 10.96 -15.18 3.74
C GLY A 83 9.56 -15.69 3.37
N VAL A 84 8.87 -15.03 2.44
CA VAL A 84 7.52 -15.41 2.03
C VAL A 84 7.59 -16.32 0.80
N ASP A 85 6.92 -17.47 0.87
CA ASP A 85 6.81 -18.40 -0.25
C ASP A 85 6.28 -17.69 -1.51
N PRO A 86 7.02 -17.68 -2.62
CA PRO A 86 6.59 -17.07 -3.87
C PRO A 86 5.29 -17.66 -4.44
N GLY A 87 4.97 -18.91 -4.08
CA GLY A 87 3.73 -19.59 -4.47
C GLY A 87 2.49 -19.12 -3.71
N LYS A 88 2.66 -18.30 -2.66
CA LYS A 88 1.56 -17.76 -1.85
C LYS A 88 1.38 -16.28 -2.14
N PRO A 89 0.38 -15.88 -2.94
CA PRO A 89 0.15 -14.46 -3.26
C PRO A 89 -0.16 -13.61 -2.02
N ILE A 90 0.35 -12.39 -2.06
CA ILE A 90 0.10 -11.35 -1.06
C ILE A 90 -0.92 -10.37 -1.64
N LEU A 91 -1.81 -9.86 -0.81
CA LEU A 91 -2.57 -8.66 -1.07
C LEU A 91 -1.82 -7.50 -0.42
N PHE A 92 -1.30 -6.58 -1.23
CA PHE A 92 -0.66 -5.37 -0.75
C PHE A 92 -1.68 -4.25 -0.65
N TRP A 93 -1.60 -3.47 0.43
CA TRP A 93 -2.24 -2.18 0.61
C TRP A 93 -1.15 -1.14 0.81
N LEU A 94 -0.90 -0.31 -0.20
CA LEU A 94 0.18 0.68 -0.21
C LEU A 94 -0.41 2.06 0.07
N ASP A 95 -0.18 2.55 1.28
CA ASP A 95 -0.76 3.78 1.83
C ASP A 95 0.29 4.60 2.63
N ALA A 96 1.58 4.29 2.46
CA ALA A 96 2.66 5.02 3.10
C ALA A 96 3.00 6.28 2.30
N HIS A 97 2.52 7.42 2.76
CA HIS A 97 2.88 8.73 2.24
C HIS A 97 2.79 9.78 3.33
N PHE A 98 3.53 10.88 3.20
CA PHE A 98 3.54 12.02 4.12
C PHE A 98 3.65 11.61 5.61
N PRO A 99 4.76 11.01 6.05
CA PRO A 99 4.90 10.47 7.40
C PRO A 99 4.50 11.46 8.48
N GLY A 100 3.59 11.04 9.38
CA GLY A 100 3.15 11.82 10.55
C GLY A 100 2.21 12.98 10.25
N ALA A 101 1.94 13.32 9.00
CA ALA A 101 1.14 14.49 8.67
C ALA A 101 -0.31 14.37 9.17
N ASP A 102 -0.93 13.23 8.99
CA ASP A 102 -2.31 12.98 9.42
C ASP A 102 -2.46 12.90 10.95
N PHE A 103 -1.35 12.79 11.67
CA PHE A 103 -1.31 12.75 13.14
C PHE A 103 -0.86 14.06 13.77
N GLY A 104 -0.63 15.12 12.95
CA GLY A 104 -0.15 16.39 13.43
C GLY A 104 1.29 16.38 13.98
N LEU A 105 2.06 15.34 13.69
CA LEU A 105 3.46 15.20 14.08
C LEU A 105 4.41 15.93 13.12
N ALA A 106 3.96 16.15 11.90
CA ALA A 106 4.69 16.84 10.84
C ALA A 106 3.70 17.58 9.94
N THR A 107 4.17 18.49 9.11
CA THR A 107 3.37 18.99 7.99
C THR A 107 3.62 18.11 6.76
N TYR A 108 2.72 18.20 5.77
CA TYR A 108 2.88 17.49 4.49
C TYR A 108 4.16 17.88 3.71
N LYS A 109 4.88 18.90 4.16
CA LYS A 109 6.08 19.45 3.52
C LYS A 109 7.37 19.20 4.30
N ASP A 110 7.27 18.70 5.54
CA ASP A 110 8.42 18.64 6.46
C ASP A 110 9.38 17.49 6.15
N GLU A 111 8.93 16.39 5.51
CA GLU A 111 9.82 15.32 5.11
C GLU A 111 10.60 15.74 3.84
N PRO A 112 11.90 16.04 3.96
CA PRO A 112 12.71 16.49 2.83
C PRO A 112 13.13 15.34 1.90
N ASP A 113 13.18 14.11 2.41
CA ASP A 113 13.48 12.92 1.65
C ASP A 113 12.24 12.49 0.85
N MET A 114 12.28 12.70 -0.46
CA MET A 114 11.15 12.43 -1.32
C MET A 114 10.82 10.94 -1.42
N ASP A 115 11.80 10.04 -1.27
CA ASP A 115 11.56 8.61 -1.25
C ASP A 115 10.79 8.18 0.03
N ARG A 116 11.02 8.87 1.14
CA ARG A 116 10.23 8.68 2.39
C ARG A 116 8.87 9.36 2.32
N ARG A 117 8.82 10.52 1.69
CA ARG A 117 7.60 11.29 1.55
C ARG A 117 6.58 10.62 0.64
N LEU A 118 7.05 9.98 -0.44
CA LEU A 118 6.25 9.28 -1.46
C LEU A 118 6.96 7.96 -1.84
N PRO A 119 6.92 6.93 -1.00
CA PRO A 119 7.71 5.71 -1.20
C PRO A 119 7.16 4.78 -2.27
N LEU A 120 5.98 5.02 -2.83
CA LEU A 120 5.25 4.11 -3.71
C LEU A 120 6.09 3.54 -4.86
N GLN A 121 6.89 4.35 -5.55
CA GLN A 121 7.73 3.84 -6.64
C GLN A 121 8.75 2.83 -6.11
N ARG A 122 9.41 3.13 -5.00
CA ARG A 122 10.40 2.25 -4.37
C ARG A 122 9.78 0.96 -3.86
N GLU A 123 8.60 1.06 -3.25
CA GLU A 123 7.84 -0.11 -2.81
C GLU A 123 7.54 -1.05 -3.96
N LEU A 124 7.02 -0.52 -5.08
CA LEU A 124 6.72 -1.32 -6.27
C LEU A 124 7.96 -1.91 -6.93
N GLU A 125 9.09 -1.19 -6.96
CA GLU A 125 10.37 -1.71 -7.45
C GLU A 125 10.87 -2.89 -6.59
N LEU A 126 10.74 -2.79 -5.26
CA LEU A 126 11.09 -3.86 -4.32
C LEU A 126 10.19 -5.08 -4.49
N ILE A 127 8.87 -4.88 -4.54
CA ILE A 127 7.90 -5.95 -4.75
C ILE A 127 8.21 -6.67 -6.07
N ALA A 128 8.38 -5.92 -7.17
CA ALA A 128 8.72 -6.50 -8.48
C ALA A 128 10.00 -7.32 -8.46
N ARG A 129 11.01 -6.90 -7.69
CA ARG A 129 12.30 -7.59 -7.58
C ARG A 129 12.22 -8.84 -6.71
N LEU A 130 11.54 -8.75 -5.56
CA LEU A 130 11.55 -9.78 -4.52
C LEU A 130 10.46 -10.84 -4.71
N ARG A 131 9.41 -10.53 -5.48
CA ARG A 131 8.26 -11.40 -5.71
C ARG A 131 8.21 -11.92 -7.15
N ARG A 132 9.24 -12.62 -7.61
CA ARG A 132 9.30 -13.16 -8.98
C ARG A 132 8.96 -14.64 -9.02
N PRO A 133 7.99 -15.07 -9.88
CA PRO A 133 7.05 -14.24 -10.67
C PRO A 133 6.00 -13.61 -9.77
N CYS A 134 5.77 -12.31 -9.90
CA CYS A 134 4.80 -11.61 -9.07
C CYS A 134 3.37 -12.02 -9.46
N ARG A 135 2.65 -12.60 -8.52
CA ARG A 135 1.23 -12.98 -8.62
C ARG A 135 0.39 -12.29 -7.55
N ASP A 136 0.93 -11.25 -6.98
CA ASP A 136 0.37 -10.51 -5.87
C ASP A 136 -0.68 -9.50 -6.39
N VAL A 137 -1.69 -9.20 -5.58
CA VAL A 137 -2.64 -8.12 -5.85
C VAL A 137 -2.14 -6.87 -5.12
N ILE A 138 -2.12 -5.74 -5.80
CA ILE A 138 -1.64 -4.48 -5.21
C ILE A 138 -2.76 -3.44 -5.29
N LEU A 139 -3.16 -2.95 -4.13
CA LEU A 139 -4.09 -1.85 -3.94
C LEU A 139 -3.29 -0.63 -3.49
N ILE A 140 -3.45 0.49 -4.15
CA ILE A 140 -2.72 1.73 -3.90
C ILE A 140 -3.73 2.81 -3.56
N ASP A 141 -3.51 3.53 -2.44
CA ASP A 141 -4.35 4.65 -2.02
C ASP A 141 -3.86 5.99 -2.59
N ASP A 142 -4.71 6.99 -2.42
CA ASP A 142 -4.47 8.41 -2.74
C ASP A 142 -3.95 8.67 -4.17
N LEU A 143 -4.61 8.03 -5.16
CA LEU A 143 -4.25 8.18 -6.58
C LEU A 143 -4.19 9.64 -7.03
N ARG A 144 -5.00 10.54 -6.43
CA ARG A 144 -5.00 11.98 -6.73
C ARG A 144 -3.66 12.69 -6.42
N ILE A 145 -2.77 12.06 -5.63
CA ILE A 145 -1.40 12.59 -5.42
C ILE A 145 -0.60 12.49 -6.71
N TYR A 146 -0.84 11.47 -7.51
CA TYR A 146 -0.03 11.08 -8.66
C TYR A 146 -0.62 11.50 -9.99
N GLU A 147 -1.94 11.64 -10.10
CA GLU A 147 -2.61 12.06 -11.35
C GLU A 147 -3.82 12.94 -11.08
N ASP A 148 -4.23 13.72 -12.08
CA ASP A 148 -5.47 14.47 -12.06
C ASP A 148 -6.64 13.57 -12.46
N GLY A 149 -7.81 13.78 -11.84
CA GLY A 149 -8.99 12.97 -12.13
C GLY A 149 -10.26 13.50 -11.45
N PRO A 150 -11.42 12.95 -11.79
CA PRO A 150 -12.70 13.35 -11.21
C PRO A 150 -12.92 12.67 -9.84
N PHE A 151 -12.00 12.87 -8.90
CA PHE A 151 -12.06 12.26 -7.57
C PHE A 151 -13.22 12.82 -6.75
N GLU A 152 -13.95 11.95 -6.02
CA GLU A 152 -15.10 12.36 -5.19
C GLU A 152 -14.73 13.40 -4.13
N GLN A 153 -13.55 13.29 -3.53
CA GLN A 153 -13.04 14.25 -2.53
C GLN A 153 -12.32 15.46 -3.16
N GLY A 154 -12.53 15.67 -4.44
CA GLY A 154 -12.01 16.80 -5.17
C GLY A 154 -10.57 16.63 -5.66
N ALA A 155 -10.10 17.68 -6.31
CA ALA A 155 -8.75 17.77 -6.83
C ALA A 155 -7.71 17.62 -5.71
N MET A 156 -6.49 17.43 -6.13
CA MET A 156 -5.35 17.30 -5.25
C MET A 156 -5.25 18.45 -4.26
N PRO A 157 -5.06 18.18 -2.96
CA PRO A 157 -4.85 19.21 -1.95
C PRO A 157 -3.62 20.08 -2.25
N ASP A 158 -3.62 21.32 -1.74
CA ASP A 158 -2.55 22.30 -1.97
C ASP A 158 -1.15 21.79 -1.63
N PHE A 159 -1.04 20.90 -0.63
CA PHE A 159 0.27 20.33 -0.26
C PHE A 159 0.89 19.46 -1.38
N ALA A 160 0.06 18.78 -2.15
CA ALA A 160 0.54 17.96 -3.25
C ALA A 160 0.77 18.81 -4.53
N GLN A 161 0.18 20.02 -4.63
CA GLN A 161 0.50 20.96 -5.71
C GLN A 161 1.95 21.45 -5.64
N THR A 162 2.60 21.33 -4.48
CA THR A 162 4.02 21.69 -4.31
C THR A 162 4.98 20.56 -4.69
N LEU A 163 4.47 19.39 -5.06
CA LEU A 163 5.31 18.28 -5.52
C LEU A 163 5.89 18.61 -6.90
N PRO A 164 7.15 18.25 -7.14
CA PRO A 164 7.74 18.36 -8.48
C PRO A 164 6.90 17.58 -9.50
N PRO A 165 6.62 18.17 -10.68
CA PRO A 165 5.73 17.52 -11.68
C PRO A 165 6.18 16.11 -12.07
N HIS A 166 7.49 15.80 -12.05
CA HIS A 166 8.01 14.49 -12.40
C HIS A 166 7.67 13.40 -11.36
N LEU A 167 7.24 13.78 -10.15
CA LEU A 167 6.77 12.86 -9.11
C LEU A 167 5.26 12.65 -9.16
N ARG A 168 4.56 13.52 -9.90
CA ARG A 168 3.12 13.43 -10.11
C ARG A 168 2.78 12.64 -11.36
N ASN A 169 3.10 11.38 -11.37
CA ASN A 169 2.72 10.45 -12.42
C ASN A 169 2.79 9.01 -11.92
N ILE A 170 2.16 8.12 -12.63
CA ILE A 170 2.21 6.68 -12.40
C ILE A 170 2.97 5.93 -13.50
N ASP A 171 3.85 6.60 -14.23
CA ASP A 171 4.57 6.00 -15.36
C ASP A 171 5.36 4.76 -14.95
N PHE A 172 5.86 4.72 -13.70
CA PHE A 172 6.55 3.55 -13.16
C PHE A 172 5.65 2.32 -13.06
N VAL A 173 4.34 2.49 -12.89
CA VAL A 173 3.36 1.39 -12.91
C VAL A 173 3.07 0.93 -14.33
N LEU A 174 3.14 1.83 -15.31
CA LEU A 174 2.87 1.54 -16.73
C LEU A 174 4.06 0.85 -17.41
N ARG A 175 5.19 0.68 -16.72
CA ARG A 175 6.40 0.01 -17.23
C ARG A 175 6.45 -1.45 -16.78
N ARG A 176 7.40 -2.20 -17.35
CA ARG A 176 7.71 -3.57 -16.90
C ARG A 176 8.16 -3.61 -15.43
N PRO A 177 7.79 -4.64 -14.69
CA PRO A 177 7.03 -5.84 -15.14
C PRO A 177 5.52 -5.65 -15.15
N TRP A 178 4.99 -4.60 -14.50
CA TRP A 178 3.57 -4.41 -14.23
C TRP A 178 2.72 -4.42 -15.50
N SER A 179 3.13 -3.65 -16.52
CA SER A 179 2.42 -3.57 -17.80
C SER A 179 2.29 -4.92 -18.54
N GLU A 180 3.11 -5.91 -18.21
CA GLU A 180 3.08 -7.23 -18.85
C GLU A 180 2.34 -8.28 -18.01
N THR A 181 2.37 -8.12 -16.70
CA THR A 181 1.93 -9.16 -15.77
C THR A 181 0.61 -8.85 -15.08
N HIS A 182 0.19 -7.57 -15.04
CA HIS A 182 -0.98 -7.12 -14.31
C HIS A 182 -1.93 -6.32 -15.20
N ASP A 183 -3.21 -6.44 -14.92
CA ASP A 183 -4.23 -5.51 -15.36
C ASP A 183 -4.31 -4.37 -14.36
N LEU A 184 -4.50 -3.16 -14.90
CA LEU A 184 -4.52 -1.93 -14.12
C LEU A 184 -5.90 -1.32 -14.16
N GLN A 185 -6.49 -1.04 -12.98
CA GLN A 185 -7.80 -0.43 -12.84
C GLN A 185 -7.71 0.81 -11.94
N ARG A 186 -8.33 1.91 -12.40
CA ARG A 186 -8.46 3.16 -11.64
C ARG A 186 -9.84 3.27 -11.05
N PHE A 187 -9.90 3.77 -9.82
CA PHE A 187 -11.13 4.14 -9.13
C PHE A 187 -11.02 5.61 -8.71
N HIS A 188 -12.09 6.36 -8.87
CA HIS A 188 -12.11 7.79 -8.54
C HIS A 188 -12.93 8.09 -7.27
N GLN A 189 -13.41 7.05 -6.59
CA GLN A 189 -14.06 7.18 -5.29
C GLN A 189 -13.06 7.71 -4.25
N HIS A 190 -13.56 8.47 -3.29
CA HIS A 190 -12.76 9.12 -2.23
C HIS A 190 -11.58 9.93 -2.83
N THR A 191 -10.35 9.57 -2.46
CA THR A 191 -9.08 10.14 -2.92
C THR A 191 -8.51 9.44 -4.15
N GLY A 192 -9.24 8.43 -4.63
CA GLY A 192 -8.85 7.59 -5.75
C GLY A 192 -7.95 6.42 -5.37
N TYR A 193 -8.13 5.33 -6.11
CA TYR A 193 -7.36 4.10 -5.92
C TYR A 193 -6.82 3.58 -7.24
N LEU A 194 -5.67 2.91 -7.16
CA LEU A 194 -5.12 2.15 -8.26
C LEU A 194 -5.02 0.69 -7.87
N VAL A 195 -5.51 -0.20 -8.71
CA VAL A 195 -5.45 -1.65 -8.50
C VAL A 195 -4.63 -2.28 -9.59
N LEU A 196 -3.63 -3.07 -9.19
CA LEU A 196 -2.90 -3.96 -10.06
C LEU A 196 -3.28 -5.40 -9.69
N ALA A 197 -3.91 -6.09 -10.61
CA ALA A 197 -4.31 -7.48 -10.43
C ALA A 197 -3.60 -8.38 -11.45
N PRO A 198 -3.05 -9.54 -11.05
CA PRO A 198 -2.36 -10.44 -11.98
C PRO A 198 -3.26 -10.82 -13.15
N ARG A 199 -2.73 -10.74 -14.38
CA ARG A 199 -3.44 -11.23 -15.55
C ARG A 199 -3.72 -12.71 -15.42
N ARG A 200 -4.94 -13.10 -15.68
CA ARG A 200 -5.31 -14.51 -15.77
C ARG A 200 -4.84 -15.06 -17.10
N ALA A 201 -4.23 -16.24 -17.08
CA ALA A 201 -4.04 -16.97 -18.32
C ALA A 201 -5.42 -17.20 -18.96
N GLU A 202 -5.58 -16.80 -20.20
CA GLU A 202 -6.76 -17.20 -20.98
C GLU A 202 -6.84 -18.73 -20.96
N ARG A 203 -7.96 -19.26 -20.50
CA ARG A 203 -8.22 -20.72 -20.46
C ARG A 203 -8.59 -21.22 -21.83
#